data_7a8af94335d6204b155d0a59978839f2
#
_entry.id   7a8af94335d6204b155d0a59978839f2
#
_cell.length_a   1.000
_cell.length_b   1.000
_cell.length_c   1.000
_cell.angle_alpha   90.00
_cell.angle_beta   90.00
_cell.angle_gamma   90.00
#
_symmetry.space_group_name_H-M   'P 1'
#
loop_
_entity.id
_entity.type
_entity.pdbx_description
1 polymer ?
#
loop_
_entity_poly.entity_id
_entity_poly.type
_entity_poly.pdbx_seq_one_letter_code
_entity_poly.pdbx_strand_id
1 'polypeptide(L)'
;MKQVKRVLTIAFVILDIILITGGYSQHSRMYRWIGQPLADIMANIAHVIGGVNGIGWAIIIITAILRLILLPFFLNQQVNTTINQIKMQKLKSEIDKLQAISRQAGTSAEQQQASMAMMSLYRENDVSVIGGISFLTLAMQLPVFSGLYAAILHAPALKGATFFGLSLGQPQLIFAIAAGVVYLVQAWIAVLRMPEEQKKASATMMLISPIMIFVFAMIASGAIGLYFIVGGLFALLQSLILHFQRPGLEKRVAREFKIKKTADDLLADRAQTTPGAQATQAAPAAEQTSVLPPKSKRNRNAGKQQR
;
A
#
# COMPACT_ATOMS: atom_id res chain seq x y z
N MET A 1 11.14 -4.10 18.83
CA MET A 1 10.88 -4.41 17.42
C MET A 1 10.08 -3.34 16.67
N LYS A 2 8.98 -2.75 17.21
CA LYS A 2 8.18 -1.68 16.53
C LYS A 2 9.02 -0.43 16.23
N GLN A 3 9.88 0.00 17.16
CA GLN A 3 10.75 1.19 16.95
C GLN A 3 11.80 0.95 15.85
N VAL A 4 12.45 -0.20 15.83
CA VAL A 4 13.46 -0.54 14.80
C VAL A 4 12.84 -0.53 13.40
N LYS A 5 11.65 -1.10 13.23
CA LYS A 5 10.91 -1.03 11.95
C LYS A 5 10.60 0.41 11.55
N ARG A 6 10.22 1.26 12.51
CA ARG A 6 9.91 2.67 12.25
C ARG A 6 11.14 3.46 11.81
N VAL A 7 12.26 3.28 12.50
CA VAL A 7 13.55 3.91 12.15
C VAL A 7 14.02 3.45 10.77
N LEU A 8 13.98 2.14 10.49
CA LEU A 8 14.30 1.59 9.18
C LEU A 8 13.41 2.17 8.08
N THR A 9 12.09 2.26 8.31
CA THR A 9 11.18 2.84 7.32
C THR A 9 11.53 4.30 7.02
N ILE A 10 11.78 5.11 8.06
CA ILE A 10 12.16 6.52 7.89
C ILE A 10 13.50 6.62 7.14
N ALA A 11 14.49 5.81 7.50
CA ALA A 11 15.79 5.79 6.83
C ALA A 11 15.66 5.45 5.34
N PHE A 12 14.87 4.43 4.98
CA PHE A 12 14.61 4.08 3.58
C PHE A 12 13.85 5.16 2.83
N VAL A 13 12.82 5.77 3.44
CA VAL A 13 12.09 6.90 2.81
C VAL A 13 13.00 8.09 2.56
N ILE A 14 13.87 8.43 3.50
CA ILE A 14 14.86 9.51 3.30
C ILE A 14 15.83 9.15 2.17
N LEU A 15 16.32 7.90 2.14
CA LEU A 15 17.18 7.40 1.07
C LEU A 15 16.47 7.50 -0.28
N ASP A 16 15.22 7.07 -0.37
CA ASP A 16 14.41 7.16 -1.60
C ASP A 16 14.27 8.60 -2.09
N ILE A 17 13.95 9.53 -1.19
CA ILE A 17 13.85 10.95 -1.53
C ILE A 17 15.20 11.46 -2.07
N ILE A 18 16.31 11.12 -1.41
CA ILE A 18 17.67 11.51 -1.83
C ILE A 18 18.02 10.93 -3.21
N LEU A 19 17.63 9.69 -3.47
CA LEU A 19 17.92 9.00 -4.73
C LEU A 19 17.07 9.52 -5.88
N ILE A 20 15.76 9.68 -5.66
CA ILE A 20 14.78 10.04 -6.69
C ILE A 20 14.86 11.52 -7.07
N THR A 21 15.17 12.42 -6.12
CA THR A 21 15.30 13.85 -6.40
C THR A 21 16.41 14.20 -7.39
N GLY A 22 17.39 13.30 -7.61
CA GLY A 22 18.41 13.45 -8.64
C GLY A 22 17.97 13.04 -10.05
N GLY A 23 16.74 12.50 -10.21
CA GLY A 23 16.26 11.92 -11.46
C GLY A 23 16.98 10.64 -11.88
N TYR A 24 16.81 10.27 -13.17
CA TYR A 24 17.37 9.02 -13.73
C TYR A 24 18.48 9.28 -14.77
N SER A 25 19.09 10.47 -14.80
CA SER A 25 20.22 10.74 -15.69
C SER A 25 21.46 9.97 -15.28
N GLN A 26 22.43 9.80 -16.21
CA GLN A 26 23.72 9.13 -15.93
C GLN A 26 24.52 9.81 -14.81
N HIS A 27 24.31 11.10 -14.57
CA HIS A 27 24.95 11.86 -13.49
C HIS A 27 24.15 11.81 -12.17
N SER A 28 22.97 11.21 -12.16
CA SER A 28 22.12 11.11 -10.97
C SER A 28 22.75 10.21 -9.90
N ARG A 29 22.40 10.48 -8.64
CA ARG A 29 22.80 9.63 -7.51
C ARG A 29 22.24 8.22 -7.64
N MET A 30 21.00 8.08 -8.14
CA MET A 30 20.35 6.80 -8.39
C MET A 30 21.17 5.95 -9.35
N TYR A 31 21.60 6.53 -10.50
CA TYR A 31 22.39 5.78 -11.46
C TYR A 31 23.77 5.45 -10.91
N ARG A 32 24.52 6.42 -10.39
CA ARG A 32 25.90 6.19 -9.91
C ARG A 32 25.99 5.20 -8.76
N TRP A 33 25.06 5.20 -7.83
CA TRP A 33 25.15 4.37 -6.62
C TRP A 33 24.50 3.01 -6.78
N ILE A 34 23.48 2.87 -7.60
CA ILE A 34 22.72 1.62 -7.76
C ILE A 34 22.69 1.20 -9.23
N GLY A 35 22.33 2.08 -10.15
CA GLY A 35 22.15 1.75 -11.55
C GLY A 35 23.45 1.30 -12.23
N GLN A 36 24.55 2.01 -12.03
CA GLN A 36 25.84 1.69 -12.65
C GLN A 36 26.41 0.34 -12.17
N PRO A 37 26.51 0.05 -10.85
CA PRO A 37 26.94 -1.28 -10.41
C PRO A 37 26.08 -2.42 -10.97
N LEU A 38 24.75 -2.21 -11.06
CA LEU A 38 23.85 -3.19 -11.65
C LEU A 38 24.08 -3.34 -13.17
N ALA A 39 24.32 -2.24 -13.88
CA ALA A 39 24.63 -2.25 -15.31
C ALA A 39 25.97 -2.97 -15.60
N ASP A 40 26.98 -2.74 -14.77
CA ASP A 40 28.30 -3.41 -14.89
C ASP A 40 28.18 -4.92 -14.64
N ILE A 41 27.44 -5.33 -13.61
CA ILE A 41 27.14 -6.75 -13.33
C ILE A 41 26.35 -7.35 -14.50
N MET A 42 25.37 -6.65 -15.03
CA MET A 42 24.56 -7.10 -16.17
C MET A 42 25.42 -7.28 -17.42
N ALA A 43 26.35 -6.35 -17.69
CA ALA A 43 27.29 -6.44 -18.81
C ALA A 43 28.22 -7.65 -18.65
N ASN A 44 28.76 -7.88 -17.46
CA ASN A 44 29.63 -9.02 -17.18
C ASN A 44 28.89 -10.35 -17.36
N ILE A 45 27.67 -10.48 -16.83
CA ILE A 45 26.83 -11.67 -17.02
C ILE A 45 26.55 -11.90 -18.52
N ALA A 46 26.20 -10.84 -19.25
CA ALA A 46 25.95 -10.93 -20.69
C ALA A 46 27.17 -11.37 -21.47
N HIS A 47 28.36 -10.88 -21.10
CA HIS A 47 29.63 -11.28 -21.71
C HIS A 47 29.95 -12.76 -21.46
N VAL A 48 29.75 -13.25 -20.25
CA VAL A 48 29.95 -14.66 -19.87
C VAL A 48 29.01 -15.59 -20.62
N ILE A 49 27.74 -15.23 -20.74
CA ILE A 49 26.75 -16.04 -21.46
C ILE A 49 27.00 -15.99 -22.97
N GLY A 50 27.38 -14.82 -23.47
CA GLY A 50 27.64 -14.60 -24.88
C GLY A 50 26.37 -14.67 -25.76
N GLY A 51 26.61 -14.51 -27.07
CA GLY A 51 25.55 -14.62 -28.09
C GLY A 51 24.52 -13.46 -28.07
N VAL A 52 23.61 -13.51 -29.03
CA VAL A 52 22.60 -12.44 -29.26
C VAL A 52 21.64 -12.25 -28.10
N ASN A 53 21.39 -13.31 -27.31
CA ASN A 53 20.46 -13.30 -26.18
C ASN A 53 21.13 -12.97 -24.83
N GLY A 54 22.44 -12.73 -24.80
CA GLY A 54 23.22 -12.56 -23.57
C GLY A 54 22.68 -11.49 -22.63
N ILE A 55 22.29 -10.33 -23.17
CA ILE A 55 21.69 -9.22 -22.39
C ILE A 55 20.34 -9.60 -21.80
N GLY A 56 19.48 -10.30 -22.57
CA GLY A 56 18.17 -10.76 -22.05
C GLY A 56 18.34 -11.72 -20.87
N TRP A 57 19.25 -12.68 -21.00
CA TRP A 57 19.59 -13.58 -19.88
C TRP A 57 20.21 -12.85 -18.70
N ALA A 58 21.05 -11.84 -18.92
CA ALA A 58 21.61 -11.03 -17.84
C ALA A 58 20.52 -10.30 -17.05
N ILE A 59 19.51 -9.73 -17.73
CA ILE A 59 18.35 -9.09 -17.08
C ILE A 59 17.57 -10.11 -16.24
N ILE A 60 17.31 -11.30 -16.77
CA ILE A 60 16.62 -12.38 -16.05
C ILE A 60 17.39 -12.77 -14.79
N ILE A 61 18.69 -13.06 -14.93
CA ILE A 61 19.53 -13.55 -13.84
C ILE A 61 19.67 -12.50 -12.74
N ILE A 62 20.00 -11.25 -13.08
CA ILE A 62 20.15 -10.20 -12.06
C ILE A 62 18.83 -9.92 -11.33
N THR A 63 17.72 -9.91 -12.08
CA THR A 63 16.40 -9.76 -11.48
C THR A 63 16.08 -10.93 -10.55
N ALA A 64 16.36 -12.15 -10.97
CA ALA A 64 16.13 -13.34 -10.15
C ALA A 64 17.00 -13.33 -8.88
N ILE A 65 18.28 -12.99 -8.99
CA ILE A 65 19.17 -12.88 -7.82
C ILE A 65 18.66 -11.85 -6.83
N LEU A 66 18.31 -10.64 -7.29
CA LEU A 66 17.75 -9.60 -6.43
C LEU A 66 16.44 -10.06 -5.76
N ARG A 67 15.57 -10.73 -6.50
CA ARG A 67 14.31 -11.27 -5.99
C ARG A 67 14.53 -12.39 -4.98
N LEU A 68 15.51 -13.26 -5.20
CA LEU A 68 15.85 -14.33 -4.26
C LEU A 68 16.43 -13.78 -2.95
N ILE A 69 17.33 -12.80 -3.02
CA ILE A 69 17.88 -12.13 -1.84
C ILE A 69 16.77 -11.47 -1.01
N LEU A 70 15.82 -10.82 -1.68
CA LEU A 70 14.72 -10.11 -1.01
C LEU A 70 13.53 -11.01 -0.68
N LEU A 71 13.49 -12.25 -1.18
CA LEU A 71 12.37 -13.18 -1.01
C LEU A 71 11.97 -13.39 0.45
N PRO A 72 12.88 -13.71 1.40
CA PRO A 72 12.49 -13.94 2.79
C PRO A 72 11.86 -12.70 3.43
N PHE A 73 12.35 -11.52 3.06
CA PHE A 73 11.79 -10.27 3.55
C PHE A 73 10.35 -10.07 3.04
N PHE A 74 10.13 -10.21 1.72
CA PHE A 74 8.81 -10.03 1.12
C PHE A 74 7.81 -11.10 1.59
N LEU A 75 8.24 -12.36 1.75
CA LEU A 75 7.38 -13.41 2.30
C LEU A 75 6.95 -13.08 3.73
N ASN A 76 7.88 -12.70 4.61
CA ASN A 76 7.54 -12.29 5.97
C ASN A 76 6.56 -11.11 6.00
N GLN A 77 6.76 -10.14 5.11
CA GLN A 77 5.85 -9.01 4.98
C GLN A 77 4.46 -9.45 4.52
N GLN A 78 4.35 -10.32 3.54
CA GLN A 78 3.07 -10.85 3.07
C GLN A 78 2.35 -11.69 4.13
N VAL A 79 3.08 -12.49 4.92
CA VAL A 79 2.54 -13.22 6.08
C VAL A 79 1.94 -12.23 7.10
N ASN A 80 2.65 -11.17 7.45
CA ASN A 80 2.15 -10.15 8.39
C ASN A 80 0.89 -9.45 7.85
N THR A 81 0.88 -9.13 6.56
CA THR A 81 -0.30 -8.57 5.87
C THR A 81 -1.50 -9.53 5.94
N THR A 82 -1.27 -10.81 5.66
CA THR A 82 -2.31 -11.84 5.73
C THR A 82 -2.84 -12.02 7.15
N ILE A 83 -1.98 -12.08 8.15
CA ILE A 83 -2.39 -12.14 9.58
C ILE A 83 -3.27 -10.93 9.92
N ASN A 84 -2.88 -9.73 9.48
CA ASN A 84 -3.67 -8.53 9.71
C ASN A 84 -5.05 -8.60 9.03
N GLN A 85 -5.11 -9.09 7.78
CA GLN A 85 -6.38 -9.30 7.07
C GLN A 85 -7.29 -10.29 7.80
N ILE A 86 -6.74 -11.41 8.30
CA ILE A 86 -7.51 -12.39 9.06
C ILE A 86 -8.05 -11.78 10.38
N LYS A 87 -7.25 -10.96 11.08
CA LYS A 87 -7.69 -10.23 12.27
C LYS A 87 -8.81 -9.23 11.94
N MET A 88 -8.66 -8.46 10.86
CA MET A 88 -9.71 -7.54 10.39
C MET A 88 -11.01 -8.28 10.08
N GLN A 89 -10.92 -9.46 9.46
CA GLN A 89 -12.08 -10.30 9.20
C GLN A 89 -12.80 -10.72 10.49
N LYS A 90 -12.05 -11.05 11.56
CA LYS A 90 -12.63 -11.36 12.86
C LYS A 90 -13.27 -10.15 13.56
N LEU A 91 -12.79 -8.95 13.28
CA LEU A 91 -13.37 -7.70 13.80
C LEU A 91 -14.51 -7.15 12.93
N LYS A 92 -14.84 -7.83 11.83
CA LYS A 92 -15.79 -7.29 10.84
C LYS A 92 -17.13 -6.93 11.45
N SER A 93 -17.70 -7.76 12.33
CA SER A 93 -18.99 -7.47 13.00
C SER A 93 -18.93 -6.16 13.77
N GLU A 94 -17.84 -5.89 14.48
CA GLU A 94 -17.65 -4.66 15.24
C GLU A 94 -17.40 -3.44 14.34
N ILE A 95 -16.68 -3.65 13.24
CA ILE A 95 -16.46 -2.62 12.21
C ILE A 95 -17.79 -2.24 11.55
N ASP A 96 -18.61 -3.22 11.17
CA ASP A 96 -19.89 -3.00 10.50
C ASP A 96 -20.87 -2.24 11.41
N LYS A 97 -20.88 -2.52 12.73
CA LYS A 97 -21.66 -1.75 13.73
C LYS A 97 -21.25 -0.27 13.71
N LEU A 98 -19.96 0.03 13.82
CA LEU A 98 -19.47 1.42 13.81
C LEU A 98 -19.72 2.13 12.49
N GLN A 99 -19.62 1.42 11.37
CA GLN A 99 -19.97 1.96 10.06
C GLN A 99 -21.46 2.27 9.94
N ALA A 100 -22.34 1.39 10.46
CA ALA A 100 -23.77 1.63 10.48
C ALA A 100 -24.11 2.91 11.29
N ILE A 101 -23.51 3.06 12.47
CA ILE A 101 -23.65 4.26 13.31
C ILE A 101 -23.15 5.50 12.55
N SER A 102 -22.00 5.41 11.90
CA SER A 102 -21.45 6.52 11.11
C SER A 102 -22.34 6.92 9.92
N ARG A 103 -23.02 5.96 9.29
CA ARG A 103 -23.96 6.24 8.18
C ARG A 103 -25.29 6.81 8.66
N GLN A 104 -25.74 6.45 9.86
CA GLN A 104 -26.98 6.91 10.47
C GLN A 104 -26.80 8.23 11.24
N ALA A 105 -25.57 8.69 11.43
CA ALA A 105 -25.23 9.91 12.12
C ALA A 105 -25.91 11.11 11.46
N GLY A 106 -26.72 11.83 12.22
CA GLY A 106 -27.43 13.03 11.79
C GLY A 106 -26.59 14.29 11.86
N THR A 107 -25.48 14.25 12.59
CA THR A 107 -24.58 15.38 12.79
C THR A 107 -23.12 15.02 12.44
N SER A 108 -22.36 16.03 12.02
CA SER A 108 -20.92 15.91 11.77
C SER A 108 -20.14 15.45 13.02
N ALA A 109 -20.61 15.84 14.22
CA ALA A 109 -19.99 15.44 15.49
C ALA A 109 -20.16 13.92 15.74
N GLU A 110 -21.33 13.36 15.51
CA GLU A 110 -21.60 11.92 15.63
C GLU A 110 -20.77 11.10 14.63
N GLN A 111 -20.69 11.57 13.38
CA GLN A 111 -19.85 10.94 12.35
C GLN A 111 -18.37 10.92 12.74
N GLN A 112 -17.87 12.02 13.31
CA GLN A 112 -16.50 12.12 13.82
C GLN A 112 -16.29 11.17 15.00
N GLN A 113 -17.24 11.06 15.92
CA GLN A 113 -17.19 10.13 17.05
C GLN A 113 -17.11 8.68 16.58
N ALA A 114 -17.96 8.27 15.63
CA ALA A 114 -17.91 6.93 15.05
C ALA A 114 -16.59 6.63 14.35
N SER A 115 -16.04 7.60 13.61
CA SER A 115 -14.73 7.48 12.95
C SER A 115 -13.58 7.31 13.95
N MET A 116 -13.61 8.09 15.05
CA MET A 116 -12.62 7.96 16.12
C MET A 116 -12.77 6.65 16.89
N ALA A 117 -14.01 6.15 17.11
CA ALA A 117 -14.26 4.84 17.71
C ALA A 117 -13.70 3.73 16.83
N MET A 118 -13.86 3.83 15.51
CA MET A 118 -13.27 2.88 14.55
C MET A 118 -11.75 2.86 14.60
N MET A 119 -11.10 4.02 14.66
CA MET A 119 -9.64 4.09 14.82
C MET A 119 -9.17 3.46 16.14
N SER A 120 -9.93 3.68 17.23
CA SER A 120 -9.65 3.06 18.52
C SER A 120 -9.87 1.55 18.47
N LEU A 121 -10.92 1.05 17.80
CA LEU A 121 -11.16 -0.39 17.62
C LEU A 121 -9.95 -1.09 16.99
N TYR A 122 -9.40 -0.52 15.94
CA TYR A 122 -8.21 -1.06 15.29
C TYR A 122 -6.99 -1.03 16.21
N ARG A 123 -6.75 0.09 16.90
CA ARG A 123 -5.60 0.27 17.77
C ARG A 123 -5.62 -0.66 18.98
N GLU A 124 -6.75 -0.73 19.68
CA GLU A 124 -6.90 -1.54 20.90
C GLU A 124 -6.82 -3.04 20.59
N ASN A 125 -7.25 -3.45 19.41
CA ASN A 125 -7.17 -4.85 18.96
C ASN A 125 -5.88 -5.18 18.19
N ASP A 126 -4.86 -4.31 18.20
CA ASP A 126 -3.58 -4.52 17.50
C ASP A 126 -3.76 -4.87 16.00
N VAL A 127 -4.68 -4.17 15.34
CA VAL A 127 -4.96 -4.31 13.90
C VAL A 127 -4.53 -3.03 13.17
N SER A 128 -3.86 -3.19 12.03
CA SER A 128 -3.46 -2.04 11.21
C SER A 128 -4.58 -1.62 10.27
N VAL A 129 -4.96 -0.33 10.31
CA VAL A 129 -5.99 0.27 9.44
C VAL A 129 -5.60 0.21 7.95
N ILE A 130 -4.31 0.33 7.64
CA ILE A 130 -3.77 0.36 6.27
C ILE A 130 -3.63 -1.06 5.69
N GLY A 131 -4.38 -2.04 6.21
CA GLY A 131 -4.46 -3.39 5.62
C GLY A 131 -3.13 -4.17 5.60
N GLY A 132 -2.13 -3.74 6.40
CA GLY A 132 -0.81 -4.39 6.42
C GLY A 132 0.12 -3.97 5.27
N ILE A 133 -0.25 -2.98 4.45
CA ILE A 133 0.71 -2.35 3.55
C ILE A 133 1.79 -1.72 4.42
N SER A 134 2.97 -2.32 4.38
CA SER A 134 4.10 -1.76 5.11
C SER A 134 4.75 -0.69 4.24
N PHE A 135 4.75 0.54 4.74
CA PHE A 135 5.56 1.60 4.13
C PHE A 135 7.02 1.18 3.95
N LEU A 136 7.52 0.31 4.81
CA LEU A 136 8.84 -0.28 4.67
C LEU A 136 8.97 -1.12 3.39
N THR A 137 7.94 -1.89 3.03
CA THR A 137 7.95 -2.68 1.79
C THR A 137 8.00 -1.78 0.56
N LEU A 138 7.19 -0.73 0.56
CA LEU A 138 7.18 0.25 -0.53
C LEU A 138 8.53 0.96 -0.62
N ALA A 139 9.07 1.45 0.50
CA ALA A 139 10.35 2.12 0.58
C ALA A 139 11.52 1.22 0.16
N MET A 140 11.49 -0.08 0.44
CA MET A 140 12.50 -1.02 -0.05
C MET A 140 12.32 -1.37 -1.54
N GLN A 141 11.09 -1.39 -2.04
CA GLN A 141 10.81 -1.72 -3.44
C GLN A 141 11.26 -0.61 -4.38
N LEU A 142 11.15 0.67 -3.96
CA LEU A 142 11.47 1.81 -4.81
C LEU A 142 12.93 1.85 -5.26
N PRO A 143 13.97 1.73 -4.38
CA PRO A 143 15.38 1.72 -4.81
C PRO A 143 15.69 0.55 -5.74
N VAL A 144 15.12 -0.63 -5.47
CA VAL A 144 15.34 -1.84 -6.29
C VAL A 144 14.80 -1.64 -7.70
N PHE A 145 13.55 -1.18 -7.81
CA PHE A 145 12.93 -0.88 -9.11
C PHE A 145 13.66 0.25 -9.83
N SER A 146 13.85 1.37 -9.14
CA SER A 146 14.46 2.57 -9.72
C SER A 146 15.91 2.36 -10.12
N GLY A 147 16.67 1.60 -9.32
CA GLY A 147 18.07 1.26 -9.63
C GLY A 147 18.18 0.37 -10.85
N LEU A 148 17.34 -0.67 -10.94
CA LEU A 148 17.34 -1.55 -12.11
C LEU A 148 16.79 -0.84 -13.35
N TYR A 149 15.77 0.02 -13.19
CA TYR A 149 15.29 0.88 -14.27
C TYR A 149 16.40 1.79 -14.79
N ALA A 150 17.15 2.46 -13.90
CA ALA A 150 18.27 3.32 -14.26
C ALA A 150 19.39 2.53 -14.95
N ALA A 151 19.70 1.31 -14.47
CA ALA A 151 20.67 0.43 -15.09
C ALA A 151 20.28 0.07 -16.53
N ILE A 152 19.04 -0.33 -16.75
CA ILE A 152 18.49 -0.66 -18.06
C ILE A 152 18.46 0.57 -18.97
N LEU A 153 17.99 1.71 -18.46
CA LEU A 153 17.84 2.95 -19.25
C LEU A 153 19.18 3.42 -19.86
N HIS A 154 20.26 3.24 -19.12
CA HIS A 154 21.59 3.73 -19.51
C HIS A 154 22.56 2.64 -19.97
N ALA A 155 22.12 1.38 -20.10
CA ALA A 155 22.95 0.30 -20.57
C ALA A 155 23.26 0.46 -22.09
N PRO A 156 24.50 0.79 -22.49
CA PRO A 156 24.83 0.92 -23.91
C PRO A 156 24.62 -0.40 -24.69
N ALA A 157 24.76 -1.51 -23.99
CA ALA A 157 24.60 -2.86 -24.53
C ALA A 157 23.16 -3.17 -24.98
N LEU A 158 22.16 -2.37 -24.59
CA LEU A 158 20.77 -2.53 -25.04
C LEU A 158 20.52 -1.98 -26.44
N LYS A 159 21.42 -1.10 -26.96
CA LYS A 159 21.29 -0.59 -28.32
C LYS A 159 21.50 -1.74 -29.30
N GLY A 160 20.44 -2.15 -30.00
CA GLY A 160 20.47 -3.26 -30.94
C GLY A 160 20.41 -4.66 -30.32
N ALA A 161 20.37 -4.79 -28.99
CA ALA A 161 20.22 -6.08 -28.34
C ALA A 161 18.81 -6.65 -28.57
N THR A 162 18.75 -7.97 -28.80
CA THR A 162 17.51 -8.73 -28.95
C THR A 162 17.46 -9.88 -27.96
N PHE A 163 16.25 -10.36 -27.69
CA PHE A 163 16.01 -11.56 -26.92
C PHE A 163 14.96 -12.40 -27.67
N PHE A 164 15.37 -13.56 -28.16
CA PHE A 164 14.56 -14.39 -29.06
C PHE A 164 13.99 -13.61 -30.25
N GLY A 165 14.80 -12.73 -30.85
CA GLY A 165 14.40 -11.90 -32.00
C GLY A 165 13.59 -10.64 -31.65
N LEU A 166 13.22 -10.43 -30.40
CA LEU A 166 12.50 -9.26 -29.93
C LEU A 166 13.47 -8.20 -29.41
N SER A 167 13.33 -6.94 -29.86
CA SER A 167 14.20 -5.85 -29.43
C SER A 167 14.05 -5.58 -27.93
N LEU A 168 15.18 -5.50 -27.23
CA LEU A 168 15.23 -5.10 -25.82
C LEU A 168 15.25 -3.58 -25.64
N GLY A 169 15.71 -2.83 -26.63
CA GLY A 169 15.80 -1.38 -26.60
C GLY A 169 14.49 -0.66 -26.93
N GLN A 170 13.57 -1.34 -27.60
CA GLN A 170 12.28 -0.77 -28.04
C GLN A 170 11.11 -1.42 -27.30
N PRO A 171 9.96 -0.73 -27.18
CA PRO A 171 8.74 -1.34 -26.63
C PRO A 171 8.36 -2.61 -27.38
N GLN A 172 7.93 -3.63 -26.65
CA GLN A 172 7.55 -4.93 -27.19
C GLN A 172 6.23 -5.39 -26.63
N LEU A 173 5.20 -5.43 -27.47
CA LEU A 173 3.84 -5.84 -27.08
C LEU A 173 3.80 -7.25 -26.46
N ILE A 174 4.63 -8.18 -26.99
CA ILE A 174 4.68 -9.56 -26.49
C ILE A 174 5.13 -9.58 -25.01
N PHE A 175 6.15 -8.80 -24.64
CA PHE A 175 6.60 -8.73 -23.25
C PHE A 175 5.56 -8.04 -22.36
N ALA A 176 4.85 -7.01 -22.87
CA ALA A 176 3.78 -6.36 -22.15
C ALA A 176 2.61 -7.31 -21.87
N ILE A 177 2.18 -8.07 -22.88
CA ILE A 177 1.12 -9.09 -22.73
C ILE A 177 1.56 -10.17 -21.73
N ALA A 178 2.78 -10.71 -21.87
CA ALA A 178 3.28 -11.73 -20.97
C ALA A 178 3.35 -11.24 -19.52
N ALA A 179 3.85 -10.03 -19.28
CA ALA A 179 3.85 -9.39 -17.97
C ALA A 179 2.41 -9.23 -17.44
N GLY A 180 1.52 -8.65 -18.23
CA GLY A 180 0.11 -8.45 -17.86
C GLY A 180 -0.57 -9.76 -17.44
N VAL A 181 -0.39 -10.85 -18.22
CA VAL A 181 -0.93 -12.17 -17.90
C VAL A 181 -0.39 -12.70 -16.57
N VAL A 182 0.92 -12.63 -16.34
CA VAL A 182 1.54 -13.10 -15.09
C VAL A 182 0.96 -12.35 -13.87
N TYR A 183 0.83 -11.03 -13.97
CA TYR A 183 0.27 -10.23 -12.88
C TYR A 183 -1.25 -10.42 -12.72
N LEU A 184 -1.99 -10.70 -13.81
CA LEU A 184 -3.41 -11.08 -13.73
C LEU A 184 -3.59 -12.40 -12.99
N VAL A 185 -2.78 -13.42 -13.30
CA VAL A 185 -2.81 -14.71 -12.59
C VAL A 185 -2.46 -14.53 -11.12
N GLN A 186 -1.46 -13.70 -10.81
CA GLN A 186 -1.08 -13.37 -9.44
C GLN A 186 -2.22 -12.66 -8.69
N ALA A 187 -2.88 -11.68 -9.32
CA ALA A 187 -4.03 -10.98 -8.75
C ALA A 187 -5.21 -11.93 -8.53
N TRP A 188 -5.49 -12.82 -9.47
CA TRP A 188 -6.54 -13.83 -9.36
C TRP A 188 -6.31 -14.76 -8.15
N ILE A 189 -5.09 -15.29 -7.98
CA ILE A 189 -4.74 -16.09 -6.79
C ILE A 189 -4.90 -15.28 -5.49
N ALA A 190 -4.59 -14.00 -5.51
CA ALA A 190 -4.79 -13.13 -4.36
C ALA A 190 -6.28 -12.94 -4.02
N VAL A 191 -7.15 -12.82 -5.05
CA VAL A 191 -8.61 -12.74 -4.88
C VAL A 191 -9.19 -14.04 -4.33
N LEU A 192 -8.70 -15.21 -4.78
CA LEU A 192 -9.16 -16.52 -4.27
C LEU A 192 -8.99 -16.66 -2.75
N ARG A 193 -8.02 -15.94 -2.18
CA ARG A 193 -7.74 -15.94 -0.74
C ARG A 193 -8.64 -14.99 0.07
N MET A 194 -9.46 -14.17 -0.59
CA MET A 194 -10.33 -13.22 0.09
C MET A 194 -11.66 -13.87 0.51
N PRO A 195 -12.26 -13.41 1.60
CA PRO A 195 -13.63 -13.75 1.94
C PRO A 195 -14.59 -13.32 0.84
N GLU A 196 -15.67 -14.10 0.60
CA GLU A 196 -16.64 -13.85 -0.48
C GLU A 196 -17.19 -12.42 -0.50
N GLU A 197 -17.44 -11.85 0.68
CA GLU A 197 -17.97 -10.51 0.84
C GLU A 197 -16.98 -9.41 0.39
N GLN A 198 -15.68 -9.65 0.60
CA GLN A 198 -14.63 -8.73 0.20
C GLN A 198 -14.23 -8.89 -1.28
N LYS A 199 -14.45 -10.08 -1.86
CA LYS A 199 -14.12 -10.35 -3.26
C LYS A 199 -14.75 -9.35 -4.20
N LYS A 200 -16.06 -9.06 -4.07
CA LYS A 200 -16.76 -8.13 -4.95
C LYS A 200 -16.20 -6.70 -4.88
N ALA A 201 -15.92 -6.21 -3.67
CA ALA A 201 -15.39 -4.87 -3.48
C ALA A 201 -13.91 -4.74 -3.87
N SER A 202 -13.11 -5.77 -3.62
CA SER A 202 -11.67 -5.74 -3.83
C SER A 202 -11.24 -6.21 -5.22
N ALA A 203 -12.05 -7.02 -5.92
CA ALA A 203 -11.70 -7.57 -7.23
C ALA A 203 -11.40 -6.47 -8.25
N THR A 204 -12.23 -5.44 -8.34
CA THR A 204 -12.01 -4.30 -9.24
C THR A 204 -10.71 -3.56 -8.91
N MET A 205 -10.45 -3.34 -7.62
CA MET A 205 -9.25 -2.63 -7.16
C MET A 205 -7.98 -3.45 -7.42
N MET A 206 -8.06 -4.78 -7.33
CA MET A 206 -6.93 -5.67 -7.59
C MET A 206 -6.57 -5.79 -9.07
N LEU A 207 -7.50 -5.52 -9.98
CA LEU A 207 -7.24 -5.48 -11.42
C LEU A 207 -6.49 -4.22 -11.87
N ILE A 208 -6.54 -3.16 -11.08
CA ILE A 208 -5.83 -1.90 -11.40
C ILE A 208 -4.32 -2.15 -11.55
N SER A 209 -3.72 -2.92 -10.63
CA SER A 209 -2.28 -3.17 -10.66
C SER A 209 -1.81 -3.93 -11.93
N PRO A 210 -2.40 -5.07 -12.34
CA PRO A 210 -2.07 -5.74 -13.60
C PRO A 210 -2.24 -4.84 -14.83
N ILE A 211 -3.32 -4.07 -14.89
CA ILE A 211 -3.58 -3.14 -16.00
C ILE A 211 -2.50 -2.06 -16.06
N MET A 212 -2.16 -1.45 -14.91
CA MET A 212 -1.09 -0.45 -14.83
C MET A 212 0.25 -1.01 -15.29
N ILE A 213 0.61 -2.23 -14.88
CA ILE A 213 1.85 -2.88 -15.30
C ILE A 213 1.84 -3.17 -16.80
N PHE A 214 0.73 -3.67 -17.34
CA PHE A 214 0.57 -3.88 -18.77
C PHE A 214 0.77 -2.59 -19.57
N VAL A 215 0.08 -1.51 -19.18
CA VAL A 215 0.19 -0.19 -19.84
C VAL A 215 1.61 0.34 -19.75
N PHE A 216 2.24 0.25 -18.57
CA PHE A 216 3.62 0.69 -18.41
C PHE A 216 4.61 -0.14 -19.25
N ALA A 217 4.44 -1.46 -19.30
CA ALA A 217 5.27 -2.34 -20.11
C ALA A 217 5.08 -2.11 -21.61
N MET A 218 3.90 -1.64 -22.06
CA MET A 218 3.65 -1.28 -23.46
C MET A 218 4.46 -0.07 -23.93
N ILE A 219 4.71 0.89 -23.04
CA ILE A 219 5.41 2.14 -23.39
C ILE A 219 6.91 2.06 -23.03
N ALA A 220 7.29 1.17 -22.13
CA ALA A 220 8.67 0.95 -21.71
C ALA A 220 9.43 0.08 -22.72
N SER A 221 10.77 0.07 -22.63
CA SER A 221 11.61 -0.81 -23.44
C SER A 221 11.33 -2.30 -23.17
N GLY A 222 11.63 -3.16 -24.15
CA GLY A 222 11.45 -4.61 -24.02
C GLY A 222 12.25 -5.19 -22.83
N ALA A 223 13.40 -4.62 -22.50
CA ALA A 223 14.17 -4.97 -21.32
C ALA A 223 13.41 -4.76 -20.00
N ILE A 224 12.65 -3.67 -19.89
CA ILE A 224 11.78 -3.39 -18.73
C ILE A 224 10.58 -4.35 -18.73
N GLY A 225 10.00 -4.64 -19.90
CA GLY A 225 8.98 -5.67 -20.03
C GLY A 225 9.45 -7.03 -19.54
N LEU A 226 10.66 -7.45 -19.92
CA LEU A 226 11.29 -8.68 -19.46
C LEU A 226 11.52 -8.69 -17.94
N TYR A 227 11.98 -7.58 -17.38
CA TYR A 227 12.08 -7.39 -15.93
C TYR A 227 10.74 -7.60 -15.23
N PHE A 228 9.64 -7.05 -15.76
CA PHE A 228 8.31 -7.25 -15.18
C PHE A 228 7.85 -8.70 -15.25
N ILE A 229 8.13 -9.42 -16.34
CA ILE A 229 7.81 -10.85 -16.44
C ILE A 229 8.48 -11.62 -15.30
N VAL A 230 9.80 -11.46 -15.14
CA VAL A 230 10.54 -12.16 -14.09
C VAL A 230 10.07 -11.74 -12.70
N GLY A 231 9.91 -10.44 -12.46
CA GLY A 231 9.38 -9.92 -11.20
C GLY A 231 7.98 -10.44 -10.88
N GLY A 232 7.12 -10.52 -11.89
CA GLY A 232 5.77 -11.07 -11.79
C GLY A 232 5.77 -12.56 -11.47
N LEU A 233 6.66 -13.36 -12.07
CA LEU A 233 6.81 -14.79 -11.75
C LEU A 233 7.21 -14.99 -10.28
N PHE A 234 8.10 -14.16 -9.74
CA PHE A 234 8.43 -14.19 -8.31
C PHE A 234 7.24 -13.77 -7.44
N ALA A 235 6.49 -12.75 -7.83
CA ALA A 235 5.26 -12.35 -7.12
C ALA A 235 4.20 -13.46 -7.14
N LEU A 236 4.07 -14.17 -8.26
CA LEU A 236 3.20 -15.34 -8.40
C LEU A 236 3.65 -16.47 -7.46
N LEU A 237 4.95 -16.80 -7.45
CA LEU A 237 5.52 -17.80 -6.54
C LEU A 237 5.24 -17.45 -5.07
N GLN A 238 5.46 -16.20 -4.66
CA GLN A 238 5.15 -15.70 -3.33
C GLN A 238 3.65 -15.84 -3.00
N SER A 239 2.78 -15.52 -3.96
CA SER A 239 1.33 -15.67 -3.80
C SER A 239 0.92 -17.13 -3.63
N LEU A 240 1.55 -18.05 -4.35
CA LEU A 240 1.32 -19.50 -4.20
C LEU A 240 1.78 -20.00 -2.84
N ILE A 241 3.00 -19.65 -2.41
CA ILE A 241 3.51 -20.03 -1.08
C ILE A 241 2.55 -19.57 0.01
N LEU A 242 2.08 -18.32 -0.08
CA LEU A 242 1.16 -17.76 0.91
C LEU A 242 -0.23 -18.43 0.84
N HIS A 243 -0.68 -18.83 -0.34
CA HIS A 243 -1.94 -19.58 -0.50
C HIS A 243 -1.90 -20.88 0.30
N PHE A 244 -0.81 -21.63 0.21
CA PHE A 244 -0.64 -22.88 0.98
C PHE A 244 -0.42 -22.64 2.48
N GLN A 245 0.20 -21.53 2.88
CA GLN A 245 0.42 -21.20 4.29
C GLN A 245 -0.83 -20.65 4.99
N ARG A 246 -1.79 -20.11 4.24
CA ARG A 246 -2.96 -19.41 4.81
C ARG A 246 -3.77 -20.22 5.81
N PRO A 247 -4.12 -21.52 5.58
CA PRO A 247 -4.88 -22.29 6.57
C PRO A 247 -4.16 -22.42 7.93
N GLY A 248 -2.83 -22.50 7.90
CA GLY A 248 -2.00 -22.48 9.11
C GLY A 248 -2.07 -21.14 9.85
N LEU A 249 -2.02 -20.03 9.10
CA LEU A 249 -2.13 -18.68 9.65
C LEU A 249 -3.51 -18.42 10.25
N GLU A 250 -4.58 -18.91 9.62
CA GLU A 250 -5.95 -18.82 10.13
C GLU A 250 -6.10 -19.56 11.46
N LYS A 251 -5.59 -20.79 11.55
CA LYS A 251 -5.57 -21.57 12.79
C LYS A 251 -4.78 -20.87 13.90
N ARG A 252 -3.63 -20.29 13.56
CA ARG A 252 -2.80 -19.54 14.49
C ARG A 252 -3.55 -18.30 15.01
N VAL A 253 -4.11 -17.47 14.13
CA VAL A 253 -4.89 -16.31 14.54
C VAL A 253 -6.14 -16.72 15.33
N ALA A 254 -6.77 -17.87 15.00
CA ALA A 254 -7.90 -18.36 15.76
C ALA A 254 -7.57 -18.69 17.23
N ARG A 255 -6.35 -19.15 17.49
CA ARG A 255 -5.88 -19.48 18.86
C ARG A 255 -5.38 -18.27 19.62
N GLU A 256 -4.64 -17.37 18.95
CA GLU A 256 -3.89 -16.28 19.60
C GLU A 256 -4.69 -14.97 19.68
N PHE A 257 -5.58 -14.72 18.71
CA PHE A 257 -6.29 -13.46 18.62
C PHE A 257 -7.64 -13.51 19.34
N LYS A 258 -7.79 -12.68 20.35
CA LYS A 258 -9.06 -12.41 21.05
C LYS A 258 -9.38 -10.94 20.89
N ILE A 259 -10.65 -10.61 20.67
CA ILE A 259 -11.14 -9.23 20.65
C ILE A 259 -10.98 -8.65 22.05
N LYS A 260 -10.20 -7.59 22.21
CA LYS A 260 -9.91 -6.93 23.48
C LYS A 260 -10.94 -5.87 23.83
N LYS A 261 -11.38 -5.12 22.83
CA LYS A 261 -12.39 -4.06 22.93
C LYS A 261 -13.39 -4.21 21.79
N THR A 262 -14.66 -4.19 22.13
CA THR A 262 -15.77 -4.21 21.16
C THR A 262 -16.16 -2.77 20.76
N ALA A 263 -17.02 -2.65 19.75
CA ALA A 263 -17.60 -1.36 19.37
C ALA A 263 -18.39 -0.73 20.52
N ASP A 264 -19.16 -1.56 21.22
CA ASP A 264 -20.03 -1.13 22.33
C ASP A 264 -19.17 -0.61 23.51
N ASP A 265 -18.07 -1.30 23.87
CA ASP A 265 -17.13 -0.84 24.90
C ASP A 265 -16.55 0.54 24.58
N LEU A 266 -16.17 0.75 23.31
CA LEU A 266 -15.54 2.01 22.89
C LEU A 266 -16.53 3.18 22.81
N LEU A 267 -17.79 2.90 22.52
CA LEU A 267 -18.83 3.91 22.55
C LEU A 267 -19.19 4.29 23.98
N ALA A 268 -19.28 3.30 24.91
CA ALA A 268 -19.52 3.53 26.32
C ALA A 268 -18.39 4.33 26.98
N ASP A 269 -17.14 3.97 26.74
CA ASP A 269 -15.95 4.70 27.25
C ASP A 269 -15.99 6.19 26.82
N ARG A 270 -16.48 6.47 25.61
CA ARG A 270 -16.57 7.84 25.09
C ARG A 270 -17.76 8.63 25.65
N ALA A 271 -18.90 7.99 25.84
CA ALA A 271 -20.04 8.63 26.48
C ALA A 271 -19.68 9.12 27.90
N GLN A 272 -18.79 8.39 28.60
CA GLN A 272 -18.30 8.76 29.93
C GLN A 272 -17.23 9.87 29.91
N THR A 273 -16.47 10.00 28.79
CA THR A 273 -15.37 10.98 28.68
C THR A 273 -15.79 12.33 28.08
N THR A 274 -17.06 12.49 27.64
CA THR A 274 -17.55 13.77 27.13
C THR A 274 -18.31 14.49 28.25
N PRO A 275 -17.75 15.54 28.91
CA PRO A 275 -18.38 16.23 30.04
C PRO A 275 -19.51 17.18 29.62
N GLY A 276 -20.34 16.80 28.66
CA GLY A 276 -21.40 17.68 28.13
C GLY A 276 -22.78 17.05 27.96
N ALA A 277 -22.92 15.72 28.10
CA ALA A 277 -24.19 15.04 27.84
C ALA A 277 -25.05 14.73 29.08
N GLN A 278 -24.61 15.08 30.30
CA GLN A 278 -25.36 14.81 31.54
C GLN A 278 -26.14 16.01 32.09
N ALA A 279 -26.24 17.13 31.37
CA ALA A 279 -26.93 18.32 31.88
C ALA A 279 -28.37 18.52 31.35
N THR A 280 -28.98 17.50 30.70
CA THR A 280 -30.34 17.69 30.14
C THR A 280 -31.37 16.67 30.65
N GLN A 281 -31.09 15.95 31.73
CA GLN A 281 -32.12 15.11 32.37
C GLN A 281 -32.04 15.22 33.90
N ALA A 282 -32.34 16.36 34.46
CA ALA A 282 -32.96 16.54 35.81
C ALA A 282 -33.05 18.03 36.14
N ALA A 283 -34.14 18.67 35.78
CA ALA A 283 -34.62 19.83 36.52
C ALA A 283 -36.17 19.79 36.51
N PRO A 284 -36.78 19.74 37.70
CA PRO A 284 -38.22 19.81 37.81
C PRO A 284 -38.75 21.24 37.50
N ALA A 285 -39.94 21.29 36.97
CA ALA A 285 -40.66 22.51 36.68
C ALA A 285 -40.75 23.41 37.91
N ALA A 286 -40.27 24.64 37.79
CA ALA A 286 -40.59 25.73 38.71
C ALA A 286 -40.75 27.04 37.91
N GLU A 287 -41.97 27.49 37.95
CA GLU A 287 -42.51 28.85 37.89
C GLU A 287 -41.90 29.95 37.01
N GLN A 288 -42.73 30.35 36.09
CA GLN A 288 -42.64 31.58 35.30
C GLN A 288 -42.74 32.81 36.21
N THR A 289 -41.71 33.65 36.17
CA THR A 289 -41.84 35.05 36.55
C THR A 289 -41.27 35.90 35.42
N SER A 290 -42.17 36.68 34.83
CA SER A 290 -41.94 37.62 33.72
C SER A 290 -41.01 38.76 34.14
N VAL A 291 -39.87 38.92 33.41
CA VAL A 291 -39.14 40.19 33.43
C VAL A 291 -38.76 40.56 31.99
N LEU A 292 -39.19 41.75 31.56
CA LEU A 292 -38.99 42.37 30.28
C LEU A 292 -37.52 42.63 29.93
N PRO A 293 -37.07 42.49 28.67
CA PRO A 293 -35.70 42.75 28.26
C PRO A 293 -35.43 44.26 28.08
N PRO A 294 -34.19 44.74 28.38
CA PRO A 294 -33.81 46.13 28.17
C PRO A 294 -33.45 46.39 26.68
N LYS A 295 -33.82 47.58 26.23
CA LYS A 295 -33.67 48.11 24.87
C LYS A 295 -32.19 48.11 24.38
N SER A 296 -31.98 47.52 23.22
CA SER A 296 -30.76 47.57 22.44
C SER A 296 -30.42 48.99 21.99
N LYS A 297 -29.19 49.46 22.27
CA LYS A 297 -28.60 50.71 21.72
C LYS A 297 -28.22 50.51 20.27
N ARG A 298 -28.80 51.30 19.42
CA ARG A 298 -28.61 51.40 17.97
C ARG A 298 -27.20 51.88 17.66
N ASN A 299 -26.38 51.06 17.01
CA ASN A 299 -25.04 51.40 16.55
C ASN A 299 -25.14 52.27 15.29
N ARG A 300 -24.74 53.52 15.38
CA ARG A 300 -24.54 54.47 14.29
C ARG A 300 -23.09 54.28 13.74
N ASN A 301 -22.94 53.49 12.67
CA ASN A 301 -21.82 53.65 11.72
C ASN A 301 -22.00 52.60 10.60
N ALA A 302 -22.97 52.83 9.72
CA ALA A 302 -23.03 52.24 8.41
C ALA A 302 -22.96 53.36 7.37
N GLY A 303 -21.87 53.50 6.71
CA GLY A 303 -21.74 54.39 5.55
C GLY A 303 -20.50 55.22 5.55
N LYS A 304 -19.39 54.64 4.97
CA LYS A 304 -18.36 55.32 4.20
C LYS A 304 -17.27 54.36 3.80
N GLN A 305 -17.38 53.84 2.59
CA GLN A 305 -16.23 53.57 1.70
C GLN A 305 -16.76 53.30 0.29
N GLN A 306 -16.92 54.35 -0.44
CA GLN A 306 -16.70 54.43 -1.89
C GLN A 306 -15.65 55.50 -2.08
N ARG A 307 -14.48 55.05 -2.49
CA ARG A 307 -13.61 55.69 -3.53
C ARG A 307 -12.38 54.77 -3.67
#